data_fd8b88434fd9808407d00e8c092dad3c
#
_entry.id   fd8b88434fd9808407d00e8c092dad3c
#
_cell.length_a   1.000
_cell.length_b   1.000
_cell.length_c   1.000
_cell.angle_alpha   90.00
_cell.angle_beta   90.00
_cell.angle_gamma   90.00
#
_symmetry.space_group_name_H-M   'P 1'
#
loop_
_entity.id
_entity.type
_entity.pdbx_description
1 polymer ?
#
loop_
_entity_poly.entity_id
_entity_poly.type
_entity_poly.pdbx_seq_one_letter_code
_entity_poly.pdbx_strand_id
1 'polypeptide(L)'
;NYFMEMDAAAYKDRYESDDVGPGEPFINRPYKKLRPTFEEQFGWERQRSIKSWIYKSFYDQKTSIHWKLFLFLFNLTPTKQMDMGGHKFMFIYIKLLFNSSISSYKDFIYNLTIDPSMLNYLNLQLSRKETPDENYAREVQELFTVGKRPFSKFTEEDVRGVARALVGWEFDYEAIVYSEGHESVVNFRPWNHDTEDKIFSSFYKNKVIKGKEGDAGAQELNEVIEMIFETEEACVY
;
A
#
# COMPACT_ATOMS: atom_id res chain seq x y z
N ASN A 1 -5.55 -17.25 -9.86
CA ASN A 1 -5.96 -18.28 -8.87
C ASN A 1 -4.82 -18.78 -7.98
N TYR A 2 -3.58 -18.33 -8.21
CA TYR A 2 -2.44 -18.75 -7.40
C TYR A 2 -2.62 -18.41 -5.90
N PHE A 3 -3.23 -17.27 -5.60
CA PHE A 3 -3.52 -16.87 -4.22
C PHE A 3 -4.77 -17.55 -3.62
N MET A 4 -5.67 -18.05 -4.43
CA MET A 4 -6.85 -18.79 -3.96
C MET A 4 -6.52 -20.22 -3.54
N GLU A 5 -5.40 -20.75 -4.07
CA GLU A 5 -4.86 -22.05 -3.69
C GLU A 5 -3.89 -21.97 -2.49
N MET A 6 -3.72 -20.78 -1.93
CA MET A 6 -2.97 -20.53 -0.70
C MET A 6 -3.66 -21.09 0.52
N ASP A 7 -4.00 -22.28 0.42
CA ASP A 7 -4.79 -22.86 1.42
C ASP A 7 -3.98 -23.42 2.57
N ALA A 8 -4.54 -23.31 3.67
CA ALA A 8 -4.47 -24.11 4.88
C ALA A 8 -3.30 -25.10 5.04
N ALA A 9 -2.64 -25.47 3.95
CA ALA A 9 -1.47 -26.34 3.95
C ALA A 9 -0.22 -25.68 4.53
N ALA A 10 -0.17 -24.35 4.60
CA ALA A 10 1.02 -23.65 5.04
C ALA A 10 1.18 -23.62 6.56
N TYR A 11 0.09 -23.67 7.30
CA TYR A 11 0.12 -23.64 8.75
C TYR A 11 -1.18 -24.21 9.35
N LYS A 12 -1.08 -25.31 10.10
CA LYS A 12 -2.14 -25.69 11.03
C LYS A 12 -2.09 -24.69 12.17
N ASP A 13 -3.15 -23.97 12.38
CA ASP A 13 -3.29 -23.12 13.54
C ASP A 13 -3.01 -23.97 14.78
N ARG A 14 -2.04 -23.55 15.57
CA ARG A 14 -1.53 -24.32 16.71
C ARG A 14 -2.57 -24.47 17.81
N TYR A 15 -3.56 -23.61 17.74
CA TYR A 15 -4.66 -23.56 18.65
C TYR A 15 -5.94 -23.79 17.86
N GLU A 16 -6.67 -24.85 18.18
CA GLU A 16 -8.04 -25.01 17.77
C GLU A 16 -8.83 -23.82 18.32
N SER A 17 -8.87 -22.76 17.57
CA SER A 17 -9.65 -21.60 17.95
C SER A 17 -11.01 -21.67 17.28
N ASP A 18 -12.05 -21.24 17.98
CA ASP A 18 -13.38 -21.06 17.41
C ASP A 18 -13.40 -20.08 16.21
N ASP A 19 -12.26 -19.42 15.95
CA ASP A 19 -12.12 -18.42 14.89
C ASP A 19 -11.77 -19.07 13.55
N VAL A 20 -10.93 -20.09 13.54
CA VAL A 20 -10.51 -20.80 12.33
C VAL A 20 -10.55 -22.30 12.57
N GLY A 21 -11.36 -23.03 11.83
CA GLY A 21 -11.41 -24.48 11.88
C GLY A 21 -10.10 -25.11 11.40
N PRO A 22 -9.72 -26.31 11.91
CA PRO A 22 -8.55 -27.02 11.44
C PRO A 22 -8.59 -27.23 9.93
N GLY A 23 -7.55 -26.78 9.23
CA GLY A 23 -7.42 -26.97 7.79
C GLY A 23 -8.16 -25.97 6.91
N GLU A 24 -8.80 -24.94 7.48
CA GLU A 24 -9.50 -23.93 6.70
C GLU A 24 -8.66 -22.65 6.50
N PRO A 25 -8.78 -21.96 5.33
CA PRO A 25 -8.05 -20.74 5.05
C PRO A 25 -8.48 -19.62 6.00
N PHE A 26 -7.64 -19.29 6.97
CA PHE A 26 -7.96 -18.26 7.94
C PHE A 26 -7.85 -16.83 7.36
N ILE A 27 -7.11 -16.65 6.26
CA ILE A 27 -6.90 -15.34 5.65
C ILE A 27 -8.21 -14.73 5.11
N ASN A 28 -9.15 -15.59 4.70
CA ASN A 28 -10.44 -15.18 4.15
C ASN A 28 -11.51 -15.01 5.23
N ARG A 29 -11.21 -15.32 6.48
CA ARG A 29 -12.18 -15.22 7.55
C ARG A 29 -12.12 -13.89 8.26
N PRO A 30 -13.28 -13.27 8.55
CA PRO A 30 -13.32 -12.08 9.40
C PRO A 30 -12.83 -12.43 10.80
N TYR A 31 -12.29 -11.44 11.50
CA TYR A 31 -12.16 -11.58 12.95
C TYR A 31 -13.56 -11.65 13.58
N LYS A 32 -13.77 -12.59 14.49
CA LYS A 32 -14.92 -12.47 15.38
C LYS A 32 -14.67 -11.25 16.27
N LYS A 33 -15.67 -10.38 16.41
CA LYS A 33 -15.65 -9.25 17.36
C LYS A 33 -15.66 -9.76 18.81
N LEU A 34 -14.73 -10.60 19.17
CA LEU A 34 -14.59 -11.24 20.48
C LEU A 34 -13.35 -10.67 21.16
N ARG A 35 -13.51 -9.76 22.07
CA ARG A 35 -12.51 -9.21 23.02
C ARG A 35 -11.16 -8.78 22.40
N PRO A 36 -10.68 -7.57 22.61
CA PRO A 36 -9.43 -7.03 22.04
C PRO A 36 -8.18 -7.90 22.25
N THR A 37 -8.12 -8.64 23.37
CA THR A 37 -7.00 -9.52 23.72
C THR A 37 -6.86 -10.77 22.81
N PHE A 38 -7.92 -11.18 22.14
CA PHE A 38 -7.91 -12.32 21.24
C PHE A 38 -7.38 -11.93 19.85
N GLU A 39 -7.70 -10.72 19.39
CA GLU A 39 -7.26 -10.22 18.08
C GLU A 39 -5.74 -10.12 17.99
N GLU A 40 -5.07 -9.69 19.07
CA GLU A 40 -3.60 -9.58 19.11
C GLU A 40 -2.96 -10.96 19.02
N GLN A 41 -3.43 -11.96 19.76
CA GLN A 41 -2.82 -13.28 19.81
C GLN A 41 -2.94 -14.02 18.48
N PHE A 42 -4.13 -14.03 17.88
CA PHE A 42 -4.35 -14.70 16.59
C PHE A 42 -3.77 -13.92 15.41
N GLY A 43 -3.65 -12.61 15.51
CA GLY A 43 -2.98 -11.78 14.53
C GLY A 43 -1.54 -12.20 14.26
N TRP A 44 -0.79 -12.55 15.32
CA TRP A 44 0.58 -13.04 15.20
C TRP A 44 0.69 -14.40 14.50
N GLU A 45 -0.18 -15.34 14.85
CA GLU A 45 -0.18 -16.67 14.23
C GLU A 45 -0.55 -16.57 12.74
N ARG A 46 -1.51 -15.74 12.38
CA ARG A 46 -1.90 -15.49 10.99
C ARG A 46 -0.77 -14.83 10.19
N GLN A 47 -0.05 -13.89 10.78
CA GLN A 47 1.13 -13.30 10.14
C GLN A 47 2.26 -14.31 9.94
N ARG A 48 2.49 -15.21 10.91
CA ARG A 48 3.46 -16.31 10.78
C ARG A 48 3.07 -17.27 9.67
N SER A 49 1.80 -17.57 9.54
CA SER A 49 1.27 -18.40 8.46
C SER A 49 1.52 -17.78 7.08
N ILE A 50 1.25 -16.47 6.91
CA ILE A 50 1.56 -15.78 5.65
C ILE A 50 3.05 -15.87 5.32
N LYS A 51 3.93 -15.64 6.31
CA LYS A 51 5.38 -15.77 6.10
C LYS A 51 5.78 -17.18 5.68
N SER A 52 5.27 -18.19 6.38
CA SER A 52 5.53 -19.59 6.05
C SER A 52 5.07 -19.94 4.64
N TRP A 53 3.90 -19.41 4.24
CA TRP A 53 3.40 -19.59 2.91
C TRP A 53 4.30 -18.92 1.85
N ILE A 54 4.78 -17.70 2.07
CA ILE A 54 5.72 -17.02 1.16
C ILE A 54 6.96 -17.89 0.98
N TYR A 55 7.58 -18.36 2.08
CA TYR A 55 8.75 -19.23 2.01
C TYR A 55 8.48 -20.53 1.26
N LYS A 56 7.33 -21.15 1.50
CA LYS A 56 6.91 -22.33 0.76
C LYS A 56 6.75 -22.04 -0.73
N SER A 57 6.15 -20.92 -1.08
CA SER A 57 5.97 -20.51 -2.46
C SER A 57 7.29 -20.29 -3.18
N PHE A 58 8.30 -19.74 -2.51
CA PHE A 58 9.67 -19.66 -3.05
C PHE A 58 10.31 -21.03 -3.25
N TYR A 59 10.08 -21.95 -2.32
CA TYR A 59 10.64 -23.29 -2.41
C TYR A 59 10.00 -24.13 -3.51
N ASP A 60 8.70 -24.07 -3.62
CA ASP A 60 7.91 -24.88 -4.57
C ASP A 60 7.90 -24.32 -6.01
N GLN A 61 8.35 -23.06 -6.19
CA GLN A 61 8.32 -22.44 -7.52
C GLN A 61 9.22 -23.19 -8.51
N LYS A 62 8.72 -23.36 -9.72
CA LYS A 62 9.54 -23.71 -10.89
C LYS A 62 10.30 -22.46 -11.36
N THR A 63 11.13 -22.60 -12.37
CA THR A 63 11.85 -21.46 -12.98
C THR A 63 10.86 -20.36 -13.37
N SER A 64 10.81 -19.30 -12.61
CA SER A 64 9.91 -18.16 -12.82
C SER A 64 10.60 -16.86 -12.39
N ILE A 65 10.48 -15.83 -13.23
CA ILE A 65 10.97 -14.48 -12.90
C ILE A 65 10.03 -13.76 -11.92
N HIS A 66 8.76 -14.16 -11.85
CA HIS A 66 7.70 -13.48 -11.10
C HIS A 66 8.08 -13.27 -9.64
N TRP A 67 8.50 -14.33 -8.94
CA TRP A 67 8.92 -14.23 -7.54
C TRP A 67 10.20 -13.41 -7.33
N LYS A 68 11.09 -13.35 -8.33
CA LYS A 68 12.27 -12.48 -8.26
C LYS A 68 11.88 -11.01 -8.35
N LEU A 69 10.96 -10.69 -9.25
CA LEU A 69 10.44 -9.33 -9.40
C LEU A 69 9.60 -8.94 -8.16
N PHE A 70 8.81 -9.88 -7.62
CA PHE A 70 8.15 -9.66 -6.33
C PHE A 70 9.15 -9.30 -5.23
N LEU A 71 10.24 -10.06 -5.07
CA LEU A 71 11.27 -9.76 -4.08
C LEU A 71 11.95 -8.42 -4.33
N PHE A 72 12.15 -8.05 -5.58
CA PHE A 72 12.67 -6.74 -5.94
C PHE A 72 11.74 -5.63 -5.43
N LEU A 73 10.45 -5.69 -5.75
CA LEU A 73 9.46 -4.72 -5.28
C LEU A 73 9.34 -4.72 -3.75
N PHE A 74 9.35 -5.89 -3.12
CA PHE A 74 9.29 -6.03 -1.66
C PHE A 74 10.47 -5.35 -0.95
N ASN A 75 11.67 -5.37 -1.54
CA ASN A 75 12.83 -4.68 -1.01
C ASN A 75 12.84 -3.18 -1.36
N LEU A 76 12.28 -2.81 -2.49
CA LEU A 76 12.20 -1.42 -2.95
C LEU A 76 11.20 -0.60 -2.13
N THR A 77 10.07 -1.20 -1.75
CA THR A 77 9.00 -0.56 -0.99
C THR A 77 8.77 -1.25 0.36
N PRO A 78 9.78 -1.24 1.25
CA PRO A 78 9.69 -1.95 2.52
C PRO A 78 8.63 -1.35 3.42
N THR A 79 7.92 -2.23 4.13
CA THR A 79 6.99 -1.87 5.20
C THR A 79 7.37 -2.55 6.48
N LYS A 80 6.98 -1.99 7.61
CA LYS A 80 7.21 -2.62 8.91
C LYS A 80 5.96 -3.38 9.35
N GLN A 81 6.14 -4.67 9.60
CA GLN A 81 5.05 -5.59 9.93
C GLN A 81 4.12 -5.08 11.05
N MET A 82 4.69 -4.46 12.08
CA MET A 82 3.91 -3.97 13.22
C MET A 82 3.06 -2.75 12.89
N ASP A 83 3.44 -2.02 11.86
CA ASP A 83 2.81 -0.76 11.48
C ASP A 83 1.89 -0.92 10.25
N MET A 84 1.70 -2.16 9.76
CA MET A 84 0.85 -2.46 8.59
C MET A 84 -0.65 -2.60 8.90
N GLY A 85 -1.05 -2.71 10.16
CA GLY A 85 -2.46 -2.88 10.52
C GLY A 85 -2.93 -4.33 10.69
N GLY A 86 -2.04 -5.33 10.57
CA GLY A 86 -2.35 -6.73 10.83
C GLY A 86 -2.18 -7.68 9.64
N HIS A 87 -2.63 -8.92 9.81
CA HIS A 87 -2.38 -9.99 8.82
C HIS A 87 -3.10 -9.77 7.48
N LYS A 88 -4.33 -9.25 7.49
CA LYS A 88 -5.07 -8.96 6.25
C LYS A 88 -4.41 -7.85 5.44
N PHE A 89 -3.96 -6.80 6.10
CA PHE A 89 -3.18 -5.74 5.48
C PHE A 89 -1.89 -6.30 4.85
N MET A 90 -1.15 -7.11 5.60
CA MET A 90 0.04 -7.78 5.09
C MET A 90 -0.26 -8.63 3.85
N PHE A 91 -1.37 -9.36 3.83
CA PHE A 91 -1.76 -10.17 2.68
C PHE A 91 -2.15 -9.33 1.47
N ILE A 92 -2.94 -8.27 1.67
CA ILE A 92 -3.33 -7.32 0.61
C ILE A 92 -2.06 -6.73 -0.03
N TYR A 93 -1.12 -6.28 0.80
CA TYR A 93 0.16 -5.72 0.34
C TYR A 93 0.99 -6.73 -0.47
N ILE A 94 1.13 -7.97 0.02
CA ILE A 94 1.84 -9.03 -0.70
C ILE A 94 1.17 -9.34 -2.04
N LYS A 95 -0.17 -9.39 -2.06
CA LYS A 95 -0.96 -9.58 -3.28
C LYS A 95 -0.73 -8.44 -4.28
N LEU A 96 -0.70 -7.19 -3.80
CA LEU A 96 -0.35 -6.03 -4.62
C LEU A 96 1.03 -6.20 -5.25
N LEU A 97 2.06 -6.45 -4.46
CA LEU A 97 3.44 -6.61 -4.96
C LEU A 97 3.57 -7.75 -5.98
N PHE A 98 2.93 -8.89 -5.70
CA PHE A 98 2.97 -10.03 -6.58
C PHE A 98 2.29 -9.72 -7.92
N ASN A 99 1.09 -9.17 -7.91
CA ASN A 99 0.37 -8.82 -9.14
C ASN A 99 1.08 -7.74 -9.94
N SER A 100 1.69 -6.78 -9.26
CA SER A 100 2.40 -5.67 -9.89
C SER A 100 3.77 -6.03 -10.43
N SER A 101 4.34 -7.17 -10.01
CA SER A 101 5.70 -7.56 -10.39
C SER A 101 5.91 -7.80 -11.89
N ILE A 102 4.83 -7.94 -12.64
CA ILE A 102 4.85 -8.09 -14.12
C ILE A 102 3.96 -7.06 -14.82
N SER A 103 3.58 -5.99 -14.12
CA SER A 103 2.76 -4.90 -14.67
C SER A 103 3.57 -3.61 -14.86
N SER A 104 2.92 -2.54 -15.27
CA SER A 104 3.53 -1.22 -15.36
C SER A 104 3.96 -0.72 -13.97
N TYR A 105 5.20 -0.24 -13.86
CA TYR A 105 5.71 0.35 -12.62
C TYR A 105 4.91 1.59 -12.20
N LYS A 106 4.45 2.38 -13.16
CA LYS A 106 3.58 3.52 -12.92
C LYS A 106 2.26 3.09 -12.27
N ASP A 107 1.62 2.04 -12.81
CA ASP A 107 0.39 1.50 -12.21
C ASP A 107 0.65 0.91 -10.83
N PHE A 108 1.83 0.32 -10.63
CA PHE A 108 2.25 -0.14 -9.32
C PHE A 108 2.32 1.02 -8.31
N ILE A 109 2.98 2.14 -8.65
CA ILE A 109 3.08 3.31 -7.75
C ILE A 109 1.70 3.90 -7.44
N TYR A 110 0.80 3.96 -8.43
CA TYR A 110 -0.59 4.37 -8.19
C TYR A 110 -1.25 3.47 -7.14
N ASN A 111 -1.24 2.17 -7.36
CA ASN A 111 -1.87 1.20 -6.46
C ASN A 111 -1.19 1.14 -5.08
N LEU A 112 0.13 1.35 -5.02
CA LEU A 112 0.90 1.45 -3.79
C LEU A 112 0.47 2.65 -2.95
N THR A 113 0.21 3.80 -3.60
CA THR A 113 -0.22 5.02 -2.92
C THR A 113 -1.52 4.83 -2.14
N ILE A 114 -2.44 4.05 -2.67
CA ILE A 114 -3.73 3.75 -2.05
C ILE A 114 -3.79 2.38 -1.37
N ASP A 115 -2.65 1.69 -1.23
CA ASP A 115 -2.62 0.44 -0.48
C ASP A 115 -2.84 0.69 1.02
N PRO A 116 -3.74 -0.04 1.70
CA PRO A 116 -4.05 0.22 3.10
C PRO A 116 -2.84 0.08 4.03
N SER A 117 -1.92 -0.85 3.73
CA SER A 117 -0.70 -1.01 4.54
C SER A 117 0.22 0.18 4.40
N MET A 118 0.34 0.73 3.20
CA MET A 118 1.17 1.88 2.91
C MET A 118 0.54 3.17 3.46
N LEU A 119 -0.79 3.33 3.30
CA LEU A 119 -1.55 4.42 3.92
C LEU A 119 -1.35 4.46 5.45
N ASN A 120 -1.28 3.29 6.09
CA ASN A 120 -1.05 3.18 7.52
C ASN A 120 0.42 3.40 7.89
N TYR A 121 1.34 2.75 7.20
CA TYR A 121 2.76 2.76 7.50
C TYR A 121 3.40 4.15 7.38
N LEU A 122 3.02 4.90 6.35
CA LEU A 122 3.53 6.24 6.08
C LEU A 122 2.55 7.36 6.47
N ASN A 123 1.55 7.06 7.29
CA ASN A 123 0.60 7.99 7.91
C ASN A 123 -0.27 8.80 6.94
N LEU A 124 -0.32 8.45 5.65
CA LEU A 124 -1.09 9.21 4.68
C LEU A 124 -2.58 9.27 5.05
N GLN A 125 -3.14 8.20 5.64
CA GLN A 125 -4.52 8.18 6.15
C GLN A 125 -4.80 9.22 7.26
N LEU A 126 -3.76 9.68 7.97
CA LEU A 126 -3.88 10.69 9.04
C LEU A 126 -3.74 12.11 8.51
N SER A 127 -3.38 12.27 7.24
CA SER A 127 -3.19 13.56 6.58
C SER A 127 -4.49 14.37 6.55
N ARG A 128 -4.40 15.65 6.82
CA ARG A 128 -5.54 16.60 6.83
C ARG A 128 -5.21 17.79 5.95
N LYS A 129 -6.24 18.38 5.33
CA LYS A 129 -6.05 19.55 4.45
C LYS A 129 -5.41 20.75 5.16
N GLU A 130 -5.63 20.89 6.47
CA GLU A 130 -5.03 21.94 7.30
C GLU A 130 -3.56 21.63 7.66
N THR A 131 -3.21 20.34 7.71
CA THR A 131 -1.89 19.85 8.10
C THR A 131 -1.52 18.62 7.28
N PRO A 132 -1.22 18.78 5.98
CA PRO A 132 -0.84 17.66 5.12
C PRO A 132 0.43 16.97 5.63
N ASP A 133 0.38 15.65 5.77
CA ASP A 133 1.54 14.84 6.15
C ASP A 133 2.45 14.63 4.94
N GLU A 134 3.71 15.03 5.06
CA GLU A 134 4.69 14.96 3.98
C GLU A 134 5.39 13.60 3.87
N ASN A 135 5.17 12.68 4.80
CA ASN A 135 5.97 11.45 4.89
C ASN A 135 5.85 10.62 3.61
N TYR A 136 4.62 10.23 3.24
CA TYR A 136 4.42 9.48 2.00
C TYR A 136 4.86 10.28 0.75
N ALA A 137 4.54 11.57 0.71
CA ALA A 137 4.89 12.44 -0.40
C ALA A 137 6.40 12.54 -0.63
N ARG A 138 7.19 12.46 0.43
CA ARG A 138 8.63 12.40 0.39
C ARG A 138 9.12 11.06 -0.11
N GLU A 139 8.62 9.98 0.46
CA GLU A 139 9.07 8.63 0.12
C GLU A 139 8.72 8.24 -1.33
N VAL A 140 7.55 8.64 -1.83
CA VAL A 140 7.20 8.36 -3.22
C VAL A 140 8.16 9.05 -4.20
N GLN A 141 8.68 10.22 -3.88
CA GLN A 141 9.66 10.93 -4.70
C GLN A 141 11.09 10.39 -4.46
N GLU A 142 11.52 10.28 -3.20
CA GLU A 142 12.91 9.95 -2.85
C GLU A 142 13.27 8.48 -3.02
N LEU A 143 12.38 7.57 -2.61
CA LEU A 143 12.69 6.15 -2.56
C LEU A 143 12.01 5.34 -3.65
N PHE A 144 10.82 5.78 -4.10
CA PHE A 144 10.04 4.94 -4.98
C PHE A 144 10.09 5.36 -6.45
N THR A 145 10.48 6.62 -6.78
CA THR A 145 10.44 7.08 -8.18
C THR A 145 11.66 7.87 -8.65
N VAL A 146 11.87 9.10 -8.24
CA VAL A 146 12.91 9.97 -8.84
C VAL A 146 14.26 9.94 -8.13
N GLY A 147 14.32 9.36 -6.94
CA GLY A 147 15.56 9.22 -6.18
C GLY A 147 15.96 10.46 -5.38
N LYS A 148 16.95 10.28 -4.51
CA LYS A 148 17.50 11.35 -3.65
C LYS A 148 18.51 12.23 -4.39
N ARG A 149 18.77 13.41 -3.84
CA ARG A 149 19.91 14.24 -4.28
C ARG A 149 21.22 13.43 -4.19
N PRO A 150 22.17 13.62 -5.11
CA PRO A 150 22.19 14.65 -6.17
C PRO A 150 21.47 14.26 -7.47
N PHE A 151 20.85 13.08 -7.53
CA PHE A 151 20.23 12.53 -8.74
C PHE A 151 18.95 13.29 -9.13
N SER A 152 18.17 13.72 -8.15
CA SER A 152 16.98 14.53 -8.38
C SER A 152 17.13 15.94 -7.82
N LYS A 153 16.33 16.88 -8.36
CA LYS A 153 16.37 18.30 -7.99
C LYS A 153 15.00 18.83 -7.55
N PHE A 154 14.06 17.95 -7.23
CA PHE A 154 12.79 18.40 -6.66
C PHE A 154 13.02 19.13 -5.33
N THR A 155 12.11 19.99 -4.96
CA THR A 155 12.20 20.89 -3.82
C THR A 155 11.28 20.44 -2.68
N GLU A 156 11.46 21.04 -1.50
CA GLU A 156 10.54 20.83 -0.37
C GLU A 156 9.11 21.32 -0.72
N GLU A 157 8.98 22.36 -1.56
CA GLU A 157 7.68 22.81 -2.04
C GLU A 157 7.00 21.77 -2.94
N ASP A 158 7.77 21.00 -3.72
CA ASP A 158 7.24 19.89 -4.50
C ASP A 158 6.73 18.78 -3.60
N VAL A 159 7.44 18.47 -2.50
CA VAL A 159 6.98 17.51 -1.49
C VAL A 159 5.64 17.96 -0.88
N ARG A 160 5.55 19.24 -0.50
CA ARG A 160 4.30 19.81 0.03
C ARG A 160 3.18 19.79 -0.99
N GLY A 161 3.48 20.08 -2.24
CA GLY A 161 2.51 20.02 -3.35
C GLY A 161 1.93 18.62 -3.52
N VAL A 162 2.80 17.60 -3.52
CA VAL A 162 2.38 16.18 -3.56
C VAL A 162 1.57 15.83 -2.32
N ALA A 163 2.03 16.21 -1.12
CA ALA A 163 1.31 15.92 0.13
C ALA A 163 -0.12 16.49 0.09
N ARG A 164 -0.29 17.74 -0.35
CA ARG A 164 -1.59 18.40 -0.47
C ARG A 164 -2.51 17.70 -1.48
N ALA A 165 -1.97 17.24 -2.61
CA ALA A 165 -2.73 16.54 -3.64
C ALA A 165 -3.21 15.15 -3.18
N LEU A 166 -2.51 14.53 -2.23
CA LEU A 166 -2.82 13.19 -1.73
C LEU A 166 -3.73 13.18 -0.50
N VAL A 167 -4.06 14.33 0.09
CA VAL A 167 -4.98 14.39 1.23
C VAL A 167 -6.37 13.89 0.84
N GLY A 168 -6.97 13.09 1.70
CA GLY A 168 -8.34 12.57 1.52
C GLY A 168 -8.39 11.04 1.35
N TRP A 169 -7.29 10.38 1.04
CA TRP A 169 -7.23 8.93 0.96
C TRP A 169 -7.16 8.28 2.33
N GLU A 170 -8.02 7.30 2.57
CA GLU A 170 -8.05 6.52 3.79
C GLU A 170 -8.58 5.10 3.52
N PHE A 171 -8.37 4.20 4.46
CA PHE A 171 -8.93 2.86 4.41
C PHE A 171 -9.99 2.65 5.49
N ASP A 172 -10.90 1.73 5.24
CA ASP A 172 -11.87 1.27 6.24
C ASP A 172 -11.31 0.05 6.97
N TYR A 173 -10.80 0.29 8.19
CA TYR A 173 -10.21 -0.76 9.03
C TYR A 173 -11.21 -1.87 9.34
N GLU A 174 -12.45 -1.51 9.72
CA GLU A 174 -13.47 -2.50 10.07
C GLU A 174 -13.87 -3.34 8.86
N ALA A 175 -14.06 -2.71 7.71
CA ALA A 175 -14.37 -3.41 6.49
C ALA A 175 -13.25 -4.37 6.06
N ILE A 176 -11.98 -4.00 6.24
CA ILE A 176 -10.85 -4.87 5.92
C ILE A 176 -10.74 -6.04 6.91
N VAL A 177 -10.79 -5.75 8.22
CA VAL A 177 -10.48 -6.74 9.26
C VAL A 177 -11.63 -7.69 9.51
N TYR A 178 -12.87 -7.18 9.54
CA TYR A 178 -14.05 -7.95 9.95
C TYR A 178 -14.90 -8.48 8.79
N SER A 179 -14.56 -8.16 7.53
CA SER A 179 -15.21 -8.77 6.37
C SER A 179 -14.70 -10.17 6.08
N GLU A 180 -15.46 -10.92 5.32
CA GLU A 180 -14.94 -12.10 4.64
C GLU A 180 -14.02 -11.68 3.48
N GLY A 181 -12.99 -12.50 3.22
CA GLY A 181 -12.06 -12.22 2.13
C GLY A 181 -10.90 -11.29 2.52
N HIS A 182 -10.26 -10.72 1.49
CA HIS A 182 -9.04 -9.93 1.60
C HIS A 182 -9.06 -8.76 0.61
N GLU A 183 -10.21 -8.12 0.51
CA GLU A 183 -10.37 -6.97 -0.37
C GLU A 183 -9.79 -5.70 0.29
N SER A 184 -9.14 -4.90 -0.52
CA SER A 184 -8.76 -3.55 -0.13
C SER A 184 -9.99 -2.65 -0.13
N VAL A 185 -10.30 -2.06 1.02
CA VAL A 185 -11.40 -1.10 1.14
C VAL A 185 -10.80 0.26 1.42
N VAL A 186 -10.64 1.04 0.36
CA VAL A 186 -10.05 2.38 0.39
C VAL A 186 -11.06 3.38 -0.13
N ASN A 187 -11.17 4.50 0.54
CA ASN A 187 -12.11 5.56 0.23
C ASN A 187 -11.37 6.89 0.04
N PHE A 188 -11.93 7.73 -0.81
CA PHE A 188 -11.53 9.13 -0.89
C PHE A 188 -12.56 9.98 -0.15
N ARG A 189 -12.09 10.91 0.70
CA ARG A 189 -12.95 11.82 1.47
C ARG A 189 -12.84 13.25 0.93
N PRO A 190 -13.77 13.68 0.07
CA PRO A 190 -13.71 14.99 -0.56
C PRO A 190 -13.67 16.17 0.42
N TRP A 191 -14.38 16.04 1.54
CA TRP A 191 -14.45 17.10 2.55
C TRP A 191 -13.12 17.36 3.27
N ASN A 192 -12.19 16.38 3.25
CA ASN A 192 -10.85 16.51 3.82
C ASN A 192 -9.80 16.87 2.76
N HIS A 193 -10.15 16.91 1.48
CA HIS A 193 -9.22 17.20 0.39
C HIS A 193 -8.88 18.70 0.30
N ASP A 194 -7.65 19.00 -0.08
CA ASP A 194 -7.18 20.35 -0.37
C ASP A 194 -7.55 20.74 -1.81
N THR A 195 -8.45 21.70 -1.95
CA THR A 195 -9.00 22.13 -3.23
C THR A 195 -8.26 23.30 -3.89
N GLU A 196 -7.15 23.77 -3.31
CA GLU A 196 -6.33 24.82 -3.93
C GLU A 196 -5.37 24.24 -4.97
N ASP A 197 -4.93 25.09 -5.90
CA ASP A 197 -3.93 24.73 -6.91
C ASP A 197 -2.62 24.29 -6.25
N LYS A 198 -1.98 23.25 -6.80
CA LYS A 198 -0.65 22.77 -6.41
C LYS A 198 0.33 23.14 -7.50
N ILE A 199 1.32 23.99 -7.15
CA ILE A 199 2.31 24.52 -8.08
C ILE A 199 3.63 23.83 -7.81
N PHE A 200 4.24 23.30 -8.84
CA PHE A 200 5.47 22.54 -8.77
C PHE A 200 6.65 23.31 -9.40
N SER A 201 7.85 22.96 -8.99
CA SER A 201 9.09 23.60 -9.42
C SER A 201 9.44 23.31 -10.89
N SER A 202 10.52 23.95 -11.36
CA SER A 202 11.07 23.68 -12.69
C SER A 202 11.53 22.23 -12.89
N PHE A 203 11.80 21.49 -11.82
CA PHE A 203 12.08 20.05 -11.89
C PHE A 203 10.90 19.30 -12.50
N TYR A 204 9.69 19.66 -12.11
CA TYR A 204 8.43 19.16 -12.70
C TYR A 204 7.88 20.11 -13.79
N LYS A 205 8.76 20.78 -14.53
CA LYS A 205 8.42 21.66 -15.67
C LYS A 205 7.43 22.78 -15.31
N ASN A 206 7.45 23.25 -14.06
CA ASN A 206 6.51 24.24 -13.51
C ASN A 206 5.03 23.78 -13.66
N LYS A 207 4.78 22.49 -13.53
CA LYS A 207 3.44 21.91 -13.60
C LYS A 207 2.53 22.57 -12.55
N VAL A 208 1.28 22.81 -12.95
CA VAL A 208 0.22 23.21 -12.03
C VAL A 208 -0.86 22.12 -12.08
N ILE A 209 -1.09 21.47 -10.96
CA ILE A 209 -2.25 20.60 -10.75
C ILE A 209 -3.35 21.47 -10.19
N LYS A 210 -4.42 21.64 -10.98
CA LYS A 210 -5.58 22.42 -10.57
C LYS A 210 -6.34 21.71 -9.48
N GLY A 211 -6.62 22.45 -8.39
CA GLY A 211 -7.42 21.95 -7.30
C GLY A 211 -8.82 21.54 -7.74
N LYS A 212 -9.30 20.41 -7.24
CA LYS A 212 -10.60 19.84 -7.60
C LYS A 212 -11.49 19.68 -6.40
N GLU A 213 -12.77 19.96 -6.59
CA GLU A 213 -13.78 19.79 -5.55
C GLU A 213 -14.49 18.43 -5.64
N GLY A 214 -15.05 18.00 -4.53
CA GLY A 214 -15.83 16.77 -4.45
C GLY A 214 -14.99 15.52 -4.81
N ASP A 215 -15.63 14.51 -5.35
CA ASP A 215 -14.99 13.26 -5.74
C ASP A 215 -13.95 13.41 -6.86
N ALA A 216 -13.99 14.53 -7.60
CA ALA A 216 -13.00 14.83 -8.63
C ALA A 216 -11.59 15.04 -8.02
N GLY A 217 -11.48 15.40 -6.74
CA GLY A 217 -10.21 15.50 -6.02
C GLY A 217 -9.37 14.21 -6.08
N ALA A 218 -10.00 13.05 -6.11
CA ALA A 218 -9.32 11.78 -6.27
C ALA A 218 -8.48 11.67 -7.55
N GLN A 219 -8.81 12.45 -8.59
CA GLN A 219 -8.07 12.43 -9.85
C GLN A 219 -6.71 13.11 -9.74
N GLU A 220 -6.48 13.95 -8.72
CA GLU A 220 -5.21 14.61 -8.52
C GLU A 220 -4.06 13.62 -8.25
N LEU A 221 -4.37 12.45 -7.65
CA LEU A 221 -3.40 11.35 -7.54
C LEU A 221 -2.87 10.93 -8.92
N ASN A 222 -3.75 10.75 -9.92
CA ASN A 222 -3.30 10.41 -11.28
C ASN A 222 -2.41 11.51 -11.85
N GLU A 223 -2.76 12.78 -11.66
CA GLU A 223 -1.98 13.89 -12.18
C GLU A 223 -0.60 14.01 -11.52
N VAL A 224 -0.51 13.69 -10.22
CA VAL A 224 0.78 13.60 -9.50
C VAL A 224 1.63 12.46 -10.08
N ILE A 225 1.06 11.27 -10.25
CA ILE A 225 1.79 10.12 -10.79
C ILE A 225 2.25 10.41 -12.25
N GLU A 226 1.36 10.96 -13.09
CA GLU A 226 1.73 11.38 -14.44
C GLU A 226 2.91 12.36 -14.43
N MET A 227 2.84 13.39 -13.60
CA MET A 227 3.88 14.41 -13.47
C MET A 227 5.22 13.80 -13.06
N ILE A 228 5.24 12.90 -12.09
CA ILE A 228 6.45 12.22 -11.64
C ILE A 228 7.06 11.40 -12.78
N PHE A 229 6.25 10.62 -13.49
CA PHE A 229 6.72 9.75 -14.58
C PHE A 229 6.99 10.50 -15.91
N GLU A 230 6.72 11.79 -15.99
CA GLU A 230 7.18 12.67 -17.08
C GLU A 230 8.63 13.15 -16.89
N THR A 231 9.26 12.84 -15.75
CA THR A 231 10.69 13.17 -15.49
C THR A 231 11.59 12.07 -16.08
N GLU A 232 12.80 12.45 -16.48
CA GLU A 232 13.82 11.51 -16.96
C GLU A 232 14.30 10.59 -15.82
N GLU A 233 14.39 11.14 -14.61
CA GLU A 233 14.84 10.43 -13.41
C GLU A 233 13.95 9.23 -13.06
N ALA A 234 12.64 9.37 -13.17
CA ALA A 234 11.70 8.27 -12.90
C ALA A 234 11.80 7.12 -13.91
N CYS A 235 12.37 7.35 -15.09
CA CYS A 235 12.58 6.32 -16.11
C CYS A 235 13.86 5.52 -15.91
N VAL A 236 14.77 5.98 -15.06
CA VAL A 236 16.11 5.39 -14.84
C VAL A 236 16.17 4.65 -13.50
N TYR A 237 15.19 4.83 -12.63
CA TYR A 237 15.09 4.22 -11.30
C TYR A 237 14.51 2.76 -11.38
#